data_b196189b843ffe02fe638b327c2ed0c5
#
_entry.id   b196189b843ffe02fe638b327c2ed0c5
#
_cell.length_a   1.000
_cell.length_b   1.000
_cell.length_c   1.000
_cell.angle_alpha   90.00
_cell.angle_beta   90.00
_cell.angle_gamma   90.00
#
_symmetry.space_group_name_H-M   'P 1'
#
loop_
_entity.id
_entity.type
_entity.pdbx_description
1 polymer ?
#
loop_
_entity_poly.entity_id
_entity_poly.type
_entity_poly.pdbx_seq_one_letter_code
_entity_poly.pdbx_strand_id
1 'polypeptide(L)'
;FGDHFGDLAPFCFAVTRGDAEAAFDAFVDKALPKFGDYQDAMLTGEPFLYHAVIALYLNCGLLDPLRVCRRVEIEWRAGRVPLNAAEGFIRQIIGWREYVRGIYWLKMPGYERSNFLGHTRRLPEFYWTGETSMACVRAAVNQTREHAYAHHIQRLMITGNFALLAGIDPHEVHEWY
;
A
#
# COMPACT_ATOMS: atom_id res chain seq x y z
N PHE A 1 -10.72 -20.27 2.02
CA PHE A 1 -10.79 -18.84 2.45
C PHE A 1 -12.22 -18.40 2.79
N GLY A 2 -13.20 -19.31 2.94
CA GLY A 2 -14.60 -18.96 3.23
C GLY A 2 -14.85 -18.35 4.62
N ASP A 3 -13.86 -18.42 5.49
CA ASP A 3 -13.85 -17.90 6.87
C ASP A 3 -13.08 -16.59 7.03
N HIS A 4 -12.52 -16.06 5.93
CA HIS A 4 -11.86 -14.75 5.92
C HIS A 4 -12.86 -13.64 5.58
N PHE A 5 -12.60 -12.43 6.08
CA PHE A 5 -13.38 -11.25 5.71
C PHE A 5 -13.01 -10.76 4.30
N GLY A 6 -13.91 -10.00 3.67
CA GLY A 6 -13.75 -9.50 2.31
C GLY A 6 -14.30 -10.45 1.24
N ASP A 7 -14.45 -9.93 0.04
CA ASP A 7 -15.01 -10.63 -1.10
C ASP A 7 -13.96 -10.95 -2.16
N LEU A 8 -14.01 -12.15 -2.74
CA LEU A 8 -13.13 -12.52 -3.84
C LEU A 8 -13.62 -12.04 -5.22
N ALA A 9 -14.85 -11.62 -5.32
CA ALA A 9 -15.45 -11.14 -6.56
C ALA A 9 -15.93 -9.69 -6.44
N PRO A 10 -15.59 -8.81 -7.43
CA PRO A 10 -14.77 -9.12 -8.61
C PRO A 10 -13.27 -9.14 -8.29
N PHE A 11 -12.57 -10.18 -8.73
CA PHE A 11 -11.12 -10.23 -8.62
C PHE A 11 -10.49 -9.50 -9.82
N CYS A 12 -9.82 -8.38 -9.59
CA CYS A 12 -9.29 -7.50 -10.63
C CYS A 12 -7.75 -7.38 -10.67
N PHE A 13 -7.07 -8.12 -9.81
CA PHE A 13 -5.60 -8.08 -9.76
C PHE A 13 -4.97 -9.04 -10.78
N ALA A 14 -3.81 -8.66 -11.32
CA ALA A 14 -3.05 -9.48 -12.24
C ALA A 14 -2.49 -10.74 -11.55
N VAL A 15 -2.58 -11.88 -12.22
CA VAL A 15 -2.02 -13.16 -11.77
C VAL A 15 -0.89 -13.68 -12.67
N THR A 16 -0.68 -13.04 -13.80
CA THR A 16 0.43 -13.34 -14.71
C THR A 16 1.36 -12.14 -14.85
N ARG A 17 2.60 -12.39 -15.28
CA ARG A 17 3.56 -11.32 -15.59
C ARG A 17 3.03 -10.37 -16.67
N GLY A 18 2.43 -10.91 -17.73
CA GLY A 18 1.89 -10.11 -18.84
C GLY A 18 0.79 -9.15 -18.36
N ASP A 19 -0.12 -9.63 -17.51
CA ASP A 19 -1.18 -8.78 -16.96
C ASP A 19 -0.61 -7.73 -15.99
N ALA A 20 0.40 -8.09 -15.19
CA ALA A 20 1.07 -7.14 -14.30
C ALA A 20 1.83 -6.05 -15.07
N GLU A 21 2.51 -6.41 -16.17
CA GLU A 21 3.14 -5.45 -17.08
C GLU A 21 2.10 -4.54 -17.73
N ALA A 22 0.96 -5.06 -18.19
CA ALA A 22 -0.14 -4.27 -18.74
C ALA A 22 -0.75 -3.31 -17.70
N ALA A 23 -0.93 -3.75 -16.45
CA ALA A 23 -1.39 -2.90 -15.36
C ALA A 23 -0.37 -1.77 -15.07
N PHE A 24 0.91 -2.06 -15.09
CA PHE A 24 1.96 -1.05 -14.94
C PHE A 24 1.99 -0.06 -16.12
N ASP A 25 1.87 -0.54 -17.36
CA ASP A 25 1.78 0.33 -18.53
C ASP A 25 0.56 1.25 -18.46
N ALA A 26 -0.59 0.75 -18.03
CA ALA A 26 -1.78 1.57 -17.82
C ALA A 26 -1.58 2.66 -16.75
N PHE A 27 -0.85 2.35 -15.67
CA PHE A 27 -0.45 3.35 -14.67
C PHE A 27 0.48 4.41 -15.29
N VAL A 28 1.51 3.99 -16.02
CA VAL A 28 2.47 4.90 -16.67
C VAL A 28 1.77 5.88 -17.60
N ASP A 29 0.81 5.40 -18.40
CA ASP A 29 0.13 6.21 -19.39
C ASP A 29 -0.93 7.16 -18.79
N LYS A 30 -1.66 6.70 -17.76
CA LYS A 30 -2.86 7.39 -17.27
C LYS A 30 -2.64 8.16 -15.96
N ALA A 31 -1.86 7.62 -15.05
CA ALA A 31 -1.75 8.12 -13.68
C ALA A 31 -0.38 8.73 -13.35
N LEU A 32 0.71 8.16 -13.84
CA LEU A 32 2.06 8.62 -13.53
C LEU A 32 2.31 10.11 -13.83
N PRO A 33 1.79 10.72 -14.93
CA PRO A 33 2.00 12.16 -15.15
C PRO A 33 1.44 13.07 -14.05
N LYS A 34 0.47 12.59 -13.28
CA LYS A 34 -0.15 13.31 -12.16
C LYS A 34 0.27 12.77 -10.79
N PHE A 35 1.04 11.70 -10.76
CA PHE A 35 1.42 11.01 -9.53
C PHE A 35 2.12 11.95 -8.53
N GLY A 36 3.04 12.80 -8.99
CA GLY A 36 3.79 13.70 -8.12
C GLY A 36 2.92 14.71 -7.35
N ASP A 37 1.82 15.16 -7.97
CA ASP A 37 0.91 16.13 -7.37
C ASP A 37 -0.14 15.47 -6.46
N TYR A 38 -0.49 14.20 -6.74
CA TYR A 38 -1.63 13.52 -6.10
C TYR A 38 -1.25 12.21 -5.40
N GLN A 39 0.04 11.92 -5.17
CA GLN A 39 0.48 10.65 -4.56
C GLN A 39 -0.09 10.40 -3.15
N ASP A 40 -0.41 11.47 -2.41
CA ASP A 40 -1.00 11.40 -1.07
C ASP A 40 -2.47 11.83 -1.04
N ALA A 41 -3.09 12.04 -2.19
CA ALA A 41 -4.48 12.44 -2.29
C ALA A 41 -5.42 11.30 -1.91
N MET A 42 -6.49 11.64 -1.20
CA MET A 42 -7.60 10.75 -0.87
C MET A 42 -8.90 11.44 -1.21
N LEU A 43 -9.82 10.71 -1.82
CA LEU A 43 -11.15 11.18 -2.14
C LEU A 43 -12.17 10.11 -1.77
N THR A 44 -13.24 10.50 -1.09
CA THR A 44 -14.30 9.57 -0.70
C THR A 44 -14.92 8.90 -1.93
N GLY A 45 -14.98 7.57 -1.92
CA GLY A 45 -15.51 6.77 -3.01
C GLY A 45 -14.51 6.46 -4.14
N GLU A 46 -13.28 7.00 -4.08
CA GLU A 46 -12.25 6.80 -5.11
C GLU A 46 -11.02 6.10 -4.49
N PRO A 47 -10.98 4.77 -4.43
CA PRO A 47 -9.94 4.05 -3.68
C PRO A 47 -8.56 4.12 -4.34
N PHE A 48 -8.47 4.25 -5.65
CA PHE A 48 -7.21 4.10 -6.39
C PHE A 48 -6.62 5.41 -6.89
N LEU A 49 -7.43 6.40 -7.28
CA LEU A 49 -7.00 7.69 -7.82
C LEU A 49 -5.83 7.57 -8.82
N TYR A 50 -4.70 8.23 -8.50
CA TYR A 50 -3.46 8.17 -9.29
C TYR A 50 -2.43 7.22 -8.69
N HIS A 51 -2.83 6.34 -7.77
CA HIS A 51 -1.93 5.37 -7.14
C HIS A 51 -1.53 4.26 -8.10
N ALA A 52 -0.29 3.76 -7.96
CA ALA A 52 0.24 2.74 -8.86
C ALA A 52 -0.37 1.35 -8.68
N VAL A 53 -0.74 0.99 -7.46
CA VAL A 53 -1.34 -0.30 -7.07
C VAL A 53 -0.53 -1.53 -7.58
N ILE A 54 0.78 -1.40 -7.70
CA ILE A 54 1.68 -2.45 -8.22
C ILE A 54 2.53 -3.14 -7.15
N ALA A 55 2.39 -2.74 -5.89
CA ALA A 55 3.22 -3.26 -4.80
C ALA A 55 3.10 -4.79 -4.66
N LEU A 56 1.90 -5.34 -4.83
CA LEU A 56 1.67 -6.77 -4.81
C LEU A 56 2.43 -7.50 -5.93
N TYR A 57 2.50 -6.94 -7.14
CA TYR A 57 3.22 -7.53 -8.28
C TYR A 57 4.74 -7.49 -8.09
N LEU A 58 5.25 -6.45 -7.44
CA LEU A 58 6.64 -6.36 -7.04
C LEU A 58 6.97 -7.37 -5.93
N ASN A 59 6.05 -7.56 -4.97
CA ASN A 59 6.27 -8.46 -3.83
C ASN A 59 6.26 -9.94 -4.24
N CYS A 60 5.39 -10.34 -5.16
CA CYS A 60 5.36 -11.71 -5.67
C CYS A 60 6.30 -11.96 -6.87
N GLY A 61 7.07 -10.95 -7.30
CA GLY A 61 8.07 -11.09 -8.36
C GLY A 61 7.51 -11.11 -9.80
N LEU A 62 6.26 -10.70 -10.01
CA LEU A 62 5.70 -10.52 -11.35
C LEU A 62 6.30 -9.31 -12.07
N LEU A 63 6.66 -8.27 -11.31
CA LEU A 63 7.38 -7.10 -11.82
C LEU A 63 8.78 -7.02 -11.21
N ASP A 64 9.75 -6.61 -12.02
CA ASP A 64 11.11 -6.32 -11.58
C ASP A 64 11.24 -4.83 -11.21
N PRO A 65 11.65 -4.49 -9.96
CA PRO A 65 11.69 -3.10 -9.50
C PRO A 65 12.67 -2.22 -10.29
N LEU A 66 13.80 -2.78 -10.76
CA LEU A 66 14.76 -2.02 -11.55
C LEU A 66 14.20 -1.69 -12.94
N ARG A 67 13.53 -2.64 -13.59
CA ARG A 67 12.86 -2.40 -14.88
C ARG A 67 11.76 -1.35 -14.75
N VAL A 68 10.98 -1.40 -13.67
CA VAL A 68 9.94 -0.41 -13.36
C VAL A 68 10.56 0.98 -13.21
N CYS A 69 11.62 1.15 -12.41
CA CYS A 69 12.30 2.44 -12.26
C CYS A 69 12.88 2.96 -13.59
N ARG A 70 13.52 2.09 -14.37
CA ARG A 70 14.07 2.47 -15.68
C ARG A 70 13.00 2.91 -16.67
N ARG A 71 11.83 2.27 -16.67
CA ARG A 71 10.72 2.70 -17.52
C ARG A 71 10.26 4.11 -17.13
N VAL A 72 10.11 4.41 -15.87
CA VAL A 72 9.73 5.74 -15.40
C VAL A 72 10.79 6.80 -15.74
N GLU A 73 12.07 6.46 -15.61
CA GLU A 73 13.18 7.34 -16.04
C GLU A 73 13.11 7.66 -17.54
N ILE A 74 12.82 6.65 -18.38
CA ILE A 74 12.66 6.83 -19.83
C ILE A 74 11.51 7.80 -20.13
N GLU A 75 10.37 7.67 -19.44
CA GLU A 75 9.22 8.55 -19.62
C GLU A 75 9.55 10.01 -19.24
N TRP A 76 10.28 10.20 -18.14
CA TRP A 76 10.75 11.53 -17.74
C TRP A 76 11.73 12.12 -18.77
N ARG A 77 12.75 11.36 -19.19
CA ARG A 77 13.73 11.82 -20.18
C ARG A 77 13.10 12.18 -21.53
N ALA A 78 12.00 11.53 -21.86
CA ALA A 78 11.21 11.82 -23.06
C ALA A 78 10.24 13.01 -22.90
N GLY A 79 10.19 13.64 -21.72
CA GLY A 79 9.32 14.78 -21.44
C GLY A 79 7.83 14.44 -21.28
N ARG A 80 7.48 13.16 -21.16
CA ARG A 80 6.08 12.69 -20.97
C ARG A 80 5.62 12.73 -19.52
N VAL A 81 6.56 12.68 -18.58
CA VAL A 81 6.31 12.67 -17.14
C VAL A 81 7.13 13.77 -16.49
N PRO A 82 6.56 14.62 -15.61
CA PRO A 82 7.29 15.66 -14.91
C PRO A 82 8.24 15.06 -13.85
N LEU A 83 9.26 15.82 -13.48
CA LEU A 83 10.32 15.36 -12.55
C LEU A 83 9.73 14.96 -11.18
N ASN A 84 8.80 15.73 -10.63
CA ASN A 84 8.19 15.44 -9.33
C ASN A 84 7.45 14.09 -9.32
N ALA A 85 6.83 13.70 -10.43
CA ALA A 85 6.16 12.41 -10.55
C ALA A 85 7.16 11.26 -10.69
N ALA A 86 8.18 11.42 -11.54
CA ALA A 86 9.20 10.40 -11.73
C ALA A 86 10.03 10.17 -10.46
N GLU A 87 10.48 11.26 -9.82
CA GLU A 87 11.25 11.22 -8.58
C GLU A 87 10.42 10.67 -7.42
N GLY A 88 9.19 11.17 -7.26
CA GLY A 88 8.28 10.72 -6.21
C GLY A 88 7.99 9.22 -6.31
N PHE A 89 7.76 8.70 -7.52
CA PHE A 89 7.51 7.28 -7.75
C PHE A 89 8.77 6.43 -7.51
N ILE A 90 9.91 6.79 -8.10
CA ILE A 90 11.18 6.04 -7.95
C ILE A 90 11.62 6.01 -6.48
N ARG A 91 11.42 7.10 -5.75
CA ARG A 91 11.72 7.18 -4.31
C ARG A 91 10.92 6.18 -3.49
N GLN A 92 9.67 5.87 -3.85
CA GLN A 92 8.92 4.82 -3.15
C GLN A 92 9.59 3.44 -3.28
N ILE A 93 10.19 3.15 -4.42
CA ILE A 93 10.89 1.88 -4.64
C ILE A 93 12.25 1.88 -3.96
N ILE A 94 13.09 2.88 -4.20
CA ILE A 94 14.45 2.94 -3.63
C ILE A 94 14.39 3.26 -2.13
N GLY A 95 13.64 4.27 -1.74
CA GLY A 95 13.56 4.74 -0.35
C GLY A 95 12.84 3.77 0.56
N TRP A 96 11.62 3.36 0.22
CA TRP A 96 10.82 2.49 1.08
C TRP A 96 11.10 1.01 0.87
N ARG A 97 10.94 0.53 -0.35
CA ARG A 97 11.05 -0.91 -0.63
C ARG A 97 12.45 -1.46 -0.30
N GLU A 98 13.50 -0.81 -0.77
CA GLU A 98 14.88 -1.27 -0.51
C GLU A 98 15.29 -1.01 0.95
N TYR A 99 14.81 0.06 1.57
CA TYR A 99 15.00 0.28 3.01
C TYR A 99 14.37 -0.84 3.82
N VAL A 100 13.10 -1.19 3.58
CA VAL A 100 12.41 -2.28 4.28
C VAL A 100 13.13 -3.61 4.04
N ARG A 101 13.59 -3.87 2.83
CA ARG A 101 14.40 -5.05 2.51
C ARG A 101 15.70 -5.09 3.32
N GLY A 102 16.39 -3.97 3.46
CA GLY A 102 17.58 -3.85 4.31
C GLY A 102 17.28 -4.15 5.78
N ILE A 103 16.21 -3.59 6.32
CA ILE A 103 15.76 -3.86 7.71
C ILE A 103 15.37 -5.33 7.88
N TYR A 104 14.69 -5.93 6.92
CA TYR A 104 14.36 -7.35 6.93
C TYR A 104 15.62 -8.21 7.14
N TRP A 105 16.62 -8.06 6.29
CA TRP A 105 17.86 -8.84 6.41
C TRP A 105 18.67 -8.56 7.68
N LEU A 106 18.55 -7.34 8.21
CA LEU A 106 19.29 -6.94 9.42
C LEU A 106 18.62 -7.43 10.71
N LYS A 107 17.29 -7.49 10.77
CA LYS A 107 16.53 -7.60 12.01
C LYS A 107 15.65 -8.84 12.14
N MET A 108 15.27 -9.49 11.02
CA MET A 108 14.44 -10.71 11.09
C MET A 108 15.20 -11.93 11.60
N PRO A 109 14.53 -12.94 12.20
CA PRO A 109 13.08 -13.00 12.42
C PRO A 109 12.58 -12.27 13.68
N GLY A 110 13.44 -11.83 14.55
CA GLY A 110 13.03 -11.26 15.84
C GLY A 110 12.25 -9.94 15.76
N TYR A 111 12.41 -9.19 14.67
CA TYR A 111 11.81 -7.87 14.51
C TYR A 111 10.27 -7.90 14.42
N GLU A 112 9.69 -8.95 13.87
CA GLU A 112 8.23 -9.08 13.75
C GLU A 112 7.49 -9.05 15.10
N ARG A 113 8.18 -9.45 16.18
CA ARG A 113 7.66 -9.47 17.55
C ARG A 113 8.10 -8.27 18.39
N SER A 114 8.70 -7.28 17.76
CA SER A 114 9.16 -6.08 18.46
C SER A 114 7.98 -5.23 18.92
N ASN A 115 7.93 -4.95 20.21
CA ASN A 115 6.91 -4.10 20.83
C ASN A 115 7.61 -3.13 21.80
N PHE A 116 8.23 -2.09 21.24
CA PHE A 116 9.08 -1.15 21.99
C PHE A 116 8.31 -0.41 23.10
N LEU A 117 7.04 -0.07 22.84
CA LEU A 117 6.21 0.65 23.79
C LEU A 117 5.46 -0.26 24.78
N GLY A 118 5.57 -1.56 24.64
CA GLY A 118 4.89 -2.52 25.52
C GLY A 118 3.38 -2.49 25.43
N HIS A 119 2.83 -2.21 24.28
CA HIS A 119 1.38 -2.17 24.05
C HIS A 119 0.79 -3.59 24.09
N THR A 120 -0.37 -3.73 24.78
CA THR A 120 -0.96 -5.05 25.04
C THR A 120 -2.47 -5.11 24.80
N ARG A 121 -3.07 -4.02 24.33
CA ARG A 121 -4.50 -4.00 24.04
C ARG A 121 -4.79 -4.76 22.77
N ARG A 122 -5.89 -5.49 22.78
CA ARG A 122 -6.37 -6.20 21.62
C ARG A 122 -6.86 -5.25 20.53
N LEU A 123 -6.79 -5.71 19.29
CA LEU A 123 -7.34 -5.00 18.15
C LEU A 123 -8.87 -4.89 18.31
N PRO A 124 -9.45 -3.66 18.26
CA PRO A 124 -10.88 -3.48 18.41
C PRO A 124 -11.68 -4.14 17.29
N GLU A 125 -12.87 -4.64 17.62
CA GLU A 125 -13.76 -5.36 16.70
C GLU A 125 -14.10 -4.56 15.43
N PHE A 126 -14.13 -3.24 15.51
CA PHE A 126 -14.40 -2.42 14.32
C PHE A 126 -13.35 -2.50 13.21
N TYR A 127 -12.15 -3.01 13.47
CA TYR A 127 -11.19 -3.35 12.41
C TYR A 127 -11.71 -4.50 11.54
N TRP A 128 -12.54 -5.37 12.11
CA TRP A 128 -13.15 -6.50 11.41
C TRP A 128 -14.51 -6.14 10.81
N THR A 129 -15.32 -5.39 11.53
CA THR A 129 -16.70 -5.07 11.14
C THR A 129 -16.84 -3.76 10.37
N GLY A 130 -15.96 -2.79 10.58
CA GLY A 130 -16.09 -1.43 10.09
C GLY A 130 -17.08 -0.57 10.91
N GLU A 131 -17.68 -1.14 11.97
CA GLU A 131 -18.73 -0.48 12.75
C GLU A 131 -18.14 0.44 13.83
N THR A 132 -17.92 1.70 13.47
CA THR A 132 -17.44 2.75 14.38
C THR A 132 -18.01 4.10 14.00
N SER A 133 -18.18 4.98 14.99
CA SER A 133 -18.55 6.40 14.78
C SER A 133 -17.36 7.25 14.28
N MET A 134 -16.12 6.74 14.37
CA MET A 134 -14.92 7.41 13.89
C MET A 134 -14.86 7.37 12.36
N ALA A 135 -15.37 8.42 11.70
CA ALA A 135 -15.57 8.44 10.25
C ALA A 135 -14.31 8.09 9.43
N CYS A 136 -13.13 8.62 9.80
CA CYS A 136 -11.88 8.34 9.08
C CYS A 136 -11.44 6.89 9.22
N VAL A 137 -11.52 6.31 10.41
CA VAL A 137 -11.17 4.91 10.69
C VAL A 137 -12.13 3.98 9.93
N ARG A 138 -13.43 4.26 10.02
CA ARG A 138 -14.47 3.49 9.31
C ARG A 138 -14.21 3.48 7.79
N ALA A 139 -13.93 4.63 7.20
CA ALA A 139 -13.66 4.74 5.77
C ALA A 139 -12.41 3.94 5.37
N ALA A 140 -11.32 4.04 6.13
CA ALA A 140 -10.08 3.32 5.86
C ALA A 140 -10.24 1.80 6.01
N VAL A 141 -10.92 1.34 7.07
CA VAL A 141 -11.19 -0.08 7.31
C VAL A 141 -12.07 -0.66 6.21
N ASN A 142 -13.19 -0.01 5.89
CA ASN A 142 -14.13 -0.50 4.87
C ASN A 142 -13.46 -0.56 3.49
N GLN A 143 -12.70 0.46 3.10
CA GLN A 143 -11.96 0.42 1.83
C GLN A 143 -10.96 -0.75 1.78
N THR A 144 -10.24 -1.01 2.88
CA THR A 144 -9.32 -2.15 2.96
C THR A 144 -10.03 -3.48 2.77
N ARG A 145 -11.21 -3.63 3.40
CA ARG A 145 -12.03 -4.86 3.30
C ARG A 145 -12.60 -5.07 1.90
N GLU A 146 -13.11 -4.01 1.28
CA GLU A 146 -13.79 -4.08 -0.03
C GLU A 146 -12.82 -4.26 -1.20
N HIS A 147 -11.63 -3.65 -1.11
CA HIS A 147 -10.71 -3.59 -2.24
C HIS A 147 -9.39 -4.34 -2.01
N ALA A 148 -9.18 -4.94 -0.84
CA ALA A 148 -7.88 -5.52 -0.43
C ALA A 148 -6.71 -4.52 -0.63
N TYR A 149 -7.02 -3.23 -0.48
CA TYR A 149 -6.10 -2.13 -0.73
C TYR A 149 -6.31 -0.98 0.26
N ALA A 150 -5.22 -0.55 0.86
CA ALA A 150 -5.16 0.66 1.67
C ALA A 150 -4.00 1.54 1.20
N HIS A 151 -4.28 2.80 0.91
CA HIS A 151 -3.26 3.80 0.62
C HIS A 151 -2.36 4.02 1.85
N HIS A 152 -1.11 4.44 1.64
CA HIS A 152 -0.16 4.69 2.73
C HIS A 152 -0.72 5.57 3.86
N ILE A 153 -1.42 6.65 3.51
CA ILE A 153 -2.05 7.54 4.50
C ILE A 153 -3.12 6.80 5.31
N GLN A 154 -3.94 5.98 4.69
CA GLN A 154 -4.95 5.17 5.39
C GLN A 154 -4.30 4.11 6.27
N ARG A 155 -3.29 3.41 5.75
CA ARG A 155 -2.62 2.32 6.44
C ARG A 155 -1.79 2.80 7.62
N LEU A 156 -0.91 3.78 7.41
CA LEU A 156 -0.01 4.27 8.44
C LEU A 156 -0.64 5.38 9.27
N MET A 157 -1.16 6.42 8.63
CA MET A 157 -1.55 7.65 9.32
C MET A 157 -2.92 7.55 9.97
N ILE A 158 -3.83 6.72 9.48
CA ILE A 158 -5.15 6.54 10.08
C ILE A 158 -5.17 5.29 10.94
N THR A 159 -5.16 4.10 10.35
CA THR A 159 -5.35 2.85 11.13
C THR A 159 -4.13 2.52 12.01
N GLY A 160 -2.92 2.65 11.48
CA GLY A 160 -1.69 2.39 12.23
C GLY A 160 -1.47 3.39 13.38
N ASN A 161 -1.63 4.69 13.12
CA ASN A 161 -1.47 5.72 14.15
C ASN A 161 -2.56 5.64 15.23
N PHE A 162 -3.80 5.33 14.85
CA PHE A 162 -4.85 5.06 15.82
C PHE A 162 -4.47 3.88 16.73
N ALA A 163 -4.02 2.78 16.16
CA ALA A 163 -3.60 1.60 16.92
C ALA A 163 -2.46 1.93 17.91
N LEU A 164 -1.46 2.69 17.44
CA LEU A 164 -0.36 3.16 18.27
C LEU A 164 -0.86 3.98 19.46
N LEU A 165 -1.67 5.02 19.22
CA LEU A 165 -2.19 5.90 20.26
C LEU A 165 -3.15 5.20 21.22
N ALA A 166 -3.88 4.21 20.74
CA ALA A 166 -4.78 3.40 21.55
C ALA A 166 -4.05 2.33 22.39
N GLY A 167 -2.76 2.12 22.20
CA GLY A 167 -1.97 1.11 22.93
C GLY A 167 -2.26 -0.33 22.49
N ILE A 168 -2.62 -0.52 21.22
CA ILE A 168 -2.92 -1.83 20.65
C ILE A 168 -1.60 -2.57 20.37
N ASP A 169 -1.61 -3.88 20.61
CA ASP A 169 -0.47 -4.75 20.32
C ASP A 169 -0.13 -4.68 18.81
N PRO A 170 1.10 -4.30 18.45
CA PRO A 170 1.49 -4.17 17.04
C PRO A 170 1.40 -5.50 16.27
N HIS A 171 1.51 -6.65 16.96
CA HIS A 171 1.37 -7.95 16.33
C HIS A 171 -0.06 -8.20 15.83
N GLU A 172 -1.08 -7.84 16.61
CA GLU A 172 -2.47 -7.95 16.15
C GLU A 172 -2.77 -7.06 14.92
N VAL A 173 -2.16 -5.87 14.86
CA VAL A 173 -2.26 -5.00 13.67
C VAL A 173 -1.56 -5.62 12.46
N HIS A 174 -0.41 -6.23 12.68
CA HIS A 174 0.35 -6.93 11.63
C HIS A 174 -0.44 -8.11 11.06
N GLU A 175 -1.08 -8.91 11.91
CA GLU A 175 -1.89 -10.04 11.49
C GLU A 175 -3.17 -9.64 10.75
N TRP A 176 -3.72 -8.46 11.08
CA TRP A 176 -4.91 -7.95 10.40
C TRP A 176 -4.62 -7.51 8.96
N TYR A 177 -3.41 -7.00 8.66
CA TYR A 177 -2.98 -6.58 7.33
C TYR A 177 -2.38 -7.72 6.51
#